data_91576709ecbe7fb345a49e72fcdfa0e8
#
_entry.id   91576709ecbe7fb345a49e72fcdfa0e8
#
_cell.length_a   1.000
_cell.length_b   1.000
_cell.length_c   1.000
_cell.angle_alpha   90.00
_cell.angle_beta   90.00
_cell.angle_gamma   90.00
#
_symmetry.space_group_name_H-M   'P 1'
#
loop_
_entity.id
_entity.type
_entity.pdbx_description
1 polymer ?
#
loop_
_entity_poly.entity_id
_entity_poly.type
_entity_poly.pdbx_seq_one_letter_code
_entity_poly.pdbx_strand_id
1 'polypeptide(L)'
;TGVVSASLSDILMSPILGFENAIDVCIFVLILGGFLAVVAKTKALETGIQVLVKKLKGNELALIPILMFIFSIAGTTYGMLEETVGFYALLAAAMVMAGMDTVVSSAIVLLGAGSGVLGSTINPFAVGAAVSALPEGVEVNQGLIIAIGAILWLTTLLISILFVMNYAKKVIKKKGSTILSLRERKNMELEYGAHAAKKNEVVKLTKKQIVTLCLFGLTFAVMIVGFIPWADFGITFFEGFTGWLTGSPLGSWYFYEAAL
;
A
#
# COMPACT_ATOMS: atom_id res chain seq x y z
N THR A 1 18.98 34.95 0.33
CA THR A 1 17.74 34.88 -0.43
C THR A 1 16.65 35.58 0.37
N GLY A 2 16.34 36.86 -0.04
CA GLY A 2 15.30 37.65 0.63
C GLY A 2 13.91 37.10 0.31
N VAL A 3 13.02 37.14 1.29
CA VAL A 3 11.59 36.86 1.08
C VAL A 3 11.02 37.98 0.21
N VAL A 4 10.50 37.64 -0.96
CA VAL A 4 9.83 38.54 -1.87
C VAL A 4 8.33 38.55 -1.52
N SER A 5 7.74 39.77 -1.44
CA SER A 5 6.29 39.88 -1.20
C SER A 5 5.52 39.42 -2.43
N ALA A 6 4.54 38.55 -2.24
CA ALA A 6 3.65 38.13 -3.32
C ALA A 6 2.67 39.23 -3.69
N SER A 7 2.49 39.46 -4.99
CA SER A 7 1.48 40.36 -5.53
C SER A 7 0.08 39.70 -5.53
N LEU A 8 -0.97 40.46 -5.71
CA LEU A 8 -2.33 39.89 -5.88
C LEU A 8 -2.39 38.97 -7.11
N SER A 9 -1.65 39.27 -8.16
CA SER A 9 -1.54 38.42 -9.35
C SER A 9 -0.93 37.06 -9.01
N ASP A 10 0.15 37.04 -8.22
CA ASP A 10 0.83 35.79 -7.81
C ASP A 10 -0.11 34.92 -6.98
N ILE A 11 -0.91 35.52 -6.09
CA ILE A 11 -1.90 34.80 -5.30
C ILE A 11 -2.98 34.16 -6.19
N LEU A 12 -3.51 34.90 -7.17
CA LEU A 12 -4.54 34.42 -8.07
C LEU A 12 -4.02 33.38 -9.07
N MET A 13 -2.76 33.47 -9.48
CA MET A 13 -2.12 32.52 -10.40
C MET A 13 -1.55 31.31 -9.71
N SER A 14 -1.34 31.34 -8.38
CA SER A 14 -0.71 30.25 -7.64
C SER A 14 -1.36 28.86 -7.82
N PRO A 15 -2.70 28.70 -7.92
CA PRO A 15 -3.29 27.40 -8.18
C PRO A 15 -2.94 26.85 -9.57
N ILE A 16 -2.87 27.73 -10.58
CA ILE A 16 -2.54 27.34 -11.97
C ILE A 16 -1.07 26.95 -12.06
N LEU A 17 -0.18 27.78 -11.51
CA LEU A 17 1.26 27.51 -11.48
C LEU A 17 1.59 26.27 -10.64
N GLY A 18 0.88 26.07 -9.52
CA GLY A 18 1.02 24.88 -8.69
C GLY A 18 0.62 23.60 -9.44
N PHE A 19 -0.46 23.64 -10.21
CA PHE A 19 -0.87 22.51 -11.04
C PHE A 19 0.14 22.25 -12.18
N GLU A 20 0.61 23.31 -12.84
CA GLU A 20 1.63 23.21 -13.90
C GLU A 20 2.93 22.59 -13.38
N ASN A 21 3.39 23.02 -12.20
CA ASN A 21 4.60 22.48 -11.57
C ASN A 21 4.46 21.04 -11.06
N ALA A 22 3.22 20.57 -10.81
CA ALA A 22 2.94 19.21 -10.33
C ALA A 22 2.30 18.33 -11.40
N ILE A 23 2.34 18.71 -12.68
CA ILE A 23 1.62 18.01 -13.75
C ILE A 23 2.05 16.54 -13.87
N ASP A 24 3.33 16.25 -13.67
CA ASP A 24 3.88 14.89 -13.74
C ASP A 24 3.28 13.98 -12.68
N VAL A 25 3.21 14.49 -11.44
CA VAL A 25 2.57 13.79 -10.32
C VAL A 25 1.08 13.61 -10.59
N CYS A 26 0.40 14.64 -11.09
CA CYS A 26 -1.04 14.57 -11.41
C CYS A 26 -1.34 13.50 -12.47
N ILE A 27 -0.56 13.45 -13.54
CA ILE A 27 -0.71 12.45 -14.62
C ILE A 27 -0.46 11.05 -14.07
N PHE A 28 0.61 10.86 -13.32
CA PHE A 28 0.93 9.57 -12.69
C PHE A 28 -0.22 9.08 -11.80
N VAL A 29 -0.74 9.95 -10.92
CA VAL A 29 -1.86 9.62 -10.01
C VAL A 29 -3.11 9.23 -10.78
N LEU A 30 -3.44 9.95 -11.85
CA LEU A 30 -4.62 9.65 -12.68
C LEU A 30 -4.48 8.28 -13.38
N ILE A 31 -3.32 7.99 -13.94
CA ILE A 31 -3.07 6.72 -14.64
C ILE A 31 -3.05 5.56 -13.62
N LEU A 32 -2.34 5.72 -12.50
CA LEU A 32 -2.30 4.72 -11.43
C LEU A 32 -3.70 4.47 -10.86
N GLY A 33 -4.46 5.53 -10.57
CA GLY A 33 -5.83 5.42 -10.10
C GLY A 33 -6.74 4.69 -11.08
N GLY A 34 -6.62 4.99 -12.38
CA GLY A 34 -7.31 4.26 -13.45
C GLY A 34 -6.93 2.77 -13.50
N PHE A 35 -5.64 2.47 -13.42
CA PHE A 35 -5.14 1.09 -13.36
C PHE A 35 -5.69 0.33 -12.14
N LEU A 36 -5.61 0.93 -10.94
CA LEU A 36 -6.14 0.34 -9.71
C LEU A 36 -7.65 0.12 -9.78
N ALA A 37 -8.40 1.05 -10.36
CA ALA A 37 -9.84 0.91 -10.56
C ALA A 37 -10.20 -0.27 -11.48
N VAL A 38 -9.42 -0.48 -12.55
CA VAL A 38 -9.59 -1.64 -13.45
C VAL A 38 -9.30 -2.94 -12.70
N VAL A 39 -8.19 -3.00 -11.95
CA VAL A 39 -7.82 -4.18 -11.15
C VAL A 39 -8.91 -4.48 -10.10
N ALA A 40 -9.37 -3.48 -9.37
CA ALA A 40 -10.44 -3.61 -8.38
C ALA A 40 -11.74 -4.15 -9.00
N LYS A 41 -12.10 -3.68 -10.20
CA LYS A 41 -13.29 -4.16 -10.93
C LYS A 41 -13.24 -5.66 -11.26
N THR A 42 -12.06 -6.25 -11.39
CA THR A 42 -11.88 -7.70 -11.60
C THR A 42 -12.13 -8.52 -10.34
N LYS A 43 -12.15 -7.89 -9.17
CA LYS A 43 -12.18 -8.53 -7.84
C LYS A 43 -11.02 -9.52 -7.61
N ALA A 44 -9.93 -9.36 -8.34
CA ALA A 44 -8.80 -10.28 -8.29
C ALA A 44 -8.08 -10.21 -6.92
N LEU A 45 -7.84 -9.01 -6.39
CA LEU A 45 -7.22 -8.78 -5.09
C LEU A 45 -8.09 -9.35 -3.95
N GLU A 46 -9.39 -9.04 -3.95
CA GLU A 46 -10.34 -9.56 -2.96
C GLU A 46 -10.37 -11.09 -2.96
N THR A 47 -10.48 -11.70 -4.17
CA THR A 47 -10.50 -13.16 -4.31
C THR A 47 -9.17 -13.78 -3.90
N GLY A 48 -8.05 -13.13 -4.22
CA GLY A 48 -6.71 -13.54 -3.81
C GLY A 48 -6.56 -13.63 -2.29
N ILE A 49 -7.00 -12.59 -1.58
CA ILE A 49 -7.00 -12.56 -0.11
C ILE A 49 -7.94 -13.64 0.46
N GLN A 50 -9.13 -13.85 -0.12
CA GLN A 50 -10.04 -14.92 0.31
C GLN A 50 -9.41 -16.30 0.17
N VAL A 51 -8.70 -16.56 -0.93
CA VAL A 51 -7.98 -17.83 -1.14
C VAL A 51 -6.86 -18.00 -0.12
N LEU A 52 -6.10 -16.92 0.17
CA LEU A 52 -5.05 -16.92 1.19
C LEU A 52 -5.62 -17.25 2.58
N VAL A 53 -6.69 -16.58 2.99
CA VAL A 53 -7.40 -16.83 4.25
C VAL A 53 -7.85 -18.29 4.35
N LYS A 54 -8.42 -18.85 3.28
CA LYS A 54 -8.83 -20.27 3.26
C LYS A 54 -7.66 -21.23 3.35
N LYS A 55 -6.55 -20.93 2.66
CA LYS A 55 -5.34 -21.78 2.66
C LYS A 55 -4.68 -21.84 4.03
N LEU A 56 -4.79 -20.78 4.82
CA LEU A 56 -4.23 -20.67 6.17
C LEU A 56 -5.24 -21.05 7.28
N LYS A 57 -6.38 -21.64 6.92
CA LYS A 57 -7.36 -22.12 7.89
C LYS A 57 -6.71 -23.14 8.84
N GLY A 58 -6.83 -22.89 10.15
CA GLY A 58 -6.14 -23.66 11.21
C GLY A 58 -4.82 -23.00 11.68
N ASN A 59 -4.33 -21.97 10.97
CA ASN A 59 -3.19 -21.16 11.40
C ASN A 59 -3.50 -19.67 11.22
N GLU A 60 -4.65 -19.27 11.74
CA GLU A 60 -5.24 -17.94 11.53
C GLU A 60 -4.35 -16.80 12.06
N LEU A 61 -3.55 -17.07 13.11
CA LEU A 61 -2.59 -16.09 13.62
C LEU A 61 -1.50 -15.73 12.61
N ALA A 62 -1.15 -16.66 11.71
CA ALA A 62 -0.17 -16.37 10.66
C ALA A 62 -0.70 -15.43 9.57
N LEU A 63 -2.03 -15.28 9.46
CA LEU A 63 -2.64 -14.30 8.55
C LEU A 63 -2.24 -12.87 8.91
N ILE A 64 -2.09 -12.57 10.21
CA ILE A 64 -1.78 -11.21 10.68
C ILE A 64 -0.47 -10.70 10.07
N PRO A 65 0.69 -11.32 10.30
CA PRO A 65 1.94 -10.82 9.75
C PRO A 65 1.98 -10.88 8.23
N ILE A 66 1.38 -11.89 7.60
CA ILE A 66 1.38 -12.02 6.13
C ILE A 66 0.58 -10.87 5.49
N LEU A 67 -0.64 -10.62 5.97
CA LEU A 67 -1.47 -9.55 5.42
C LEU A 67 -0.91 -8.18 5.72
N MET A 68 -0.43 -7.93 6.94
CA MET A 68 0.23 -6.68 7.30
C MET A 68 1.46 -6.41 6.42
N PHE A 69 2.25 -7.44 6.13
CA PHE A 69 3.40 -7.33 5.25
C PHE A 69 2.98 -6.99 3.81
N ILE A 70 1.95 -7.66 3.26
CA ILE A 70 1.42 -7.38 1.92
C ILE A 70 0.93 -5.92 1.83
N PHE A 71 0.10 -5.47 2.78
CA PHE A 71 -0.39 -4.10 2.81
C PHE A 71 0.74 -3.08 3.00
N SER A 72 1.75 -3.41 3.80
CA SER A 72 2.88 -2.51 4.04
C SER A 72 3.78 -2.34 2.83
N ILE A 73 3.99 -3.39 2.03
CA ILE A 73 4.71 -3.27 0.74
C ILE A 73 3.96 -2.29 -0.16
N ALA A 74 2.66 -2.46 -0.31
CA ALA A 74 1.86 -1.56 -1.12
C ALA A 74 1.89 -0.11 -0.58
N GLY A 75 1.86 0.07 0.75
CA GLY A 75 1.99 1.37 1.39
C GLY A 75 3.34 2.05 1.14
N THR A 76 4.46 1.31 1.28
CA THR A 76 5.81 1.88 1.13
C THR A 76 6.21 2.15 -0.31
N THR A 77 5.59 1.46 -1.27
CA THR A 77 5.91 1.58 -2.70
C THR A 77 5.08 2.64 -3.41
N TYR A 78 3.76 2.59 -3.32
CA TYR A 78 2.89 3.55 -4.01
C TYR A 78 1.89 4.27 -3.08
N GLY A 79 2.06 4.16 -1.77
CA GLY A 79 1.26 4.91 -0.82
C GLY A 79 -0.16 4.39 -0.62
N MET A 80 -0.42 3.08 -0.88
CA MET A 80 -1.74 2.47 -0.73
C MET A 80 -2.31 2.71 0.67
N LEU A 81 -3.35 3.50 0.77
CA LEU A 81 -4.10 3.75 2.00
C LEU A 81 -5.61 3.76 1.72
N GLU A 82 -6.07 4.61 0.81
CA GLU A 82 -7.48 4.79 0.48
C GLU A 82 -8.07 3.54 -0.18
N GLU A 83 -7.34 2.86 -1.01
CA GLU A 83 -7.76 1.63 -1.71
C GLU A 83 -7.96 0.47 -0.73
N THR A 84 -7.37 0.57 0.47
CA THR A 84 -7.54 -0.45 1.50
C THR A 84 -8.96 -0.52 2.06
N VAL A 85 -9.79 0.51 1.86
CA VAL A 85 -11.17 0.58 2.36
C VAL A 85 -11.99 -0.64 1.97
N GLY A 86 -11.82 -1.14 0.74
CA GLY A 86 -12.51 -2.34 0.26
C GLY A 86 -12.17 -3.63 1.02
N PHE A 87 -11.02 -3.69 1.69
CA PHE A 87 -10.56 -4.89 2.39
C PHE A 87 -11.04 -4.99 3.84
N TYR A 88 -11.50 -3.89 4.46
CA TYR A 88 -11.95 -3.92 5.86
C TYR A 88 -13.09 -4.90 6.10
N ALA A 89 -14.15 -4.82 5.33
CA ALA A 89 -15.31 -5.72 5.45
C ALA A 89 -14.94 -7.18 5.15
N LEU A 90 -14.08 -7.39 4.14
CA LEU A 90 -13.60 -8.71 3.77
C LEU A 90 -12.80 -9.37 4.89
N LEU A 91 -11.84 -8.63 5.47
CA LEU A 91 -11.01 -9.14 6.55
C LEU A 91 -11.77 -9.23 7.87
N ALA A 92 -12.73 -8.34 8.12
CA ALA A 92 -13.61 -8.45 9.27
C ALA A 92 -14.32 -9.79 9.29
N ALA A 93 -14.97 -10.17 8.19
CA ALA A 93 -15.62 -11.48 8.07
C ALA A 93 -14.62 -12.64 8.28
N ALA A 94 -13.41 -12.54 7.71
CA ALA A 94 -12.40 -13.58 7.84
C ALA A 94 -11.86 -13.73 9.28
N MET A 95 -11.57 -12.60 9.95
CA MET A 95 -11.03 -12.61 11.31
C MET A 95 -12.07 -13.03 12.34
N VAL A 96 -13.34 -12.63 12.17
CA VAL A 96 -14.44 -13.09 13.02
C VAL A 96 -14.65 -14.60 12.90
N MET A 97 -14.59 -15.15 11.68
CA MET A 97 -14.61 -16.62 11.47
C MET A 97 -13.43 -17.32 12.13
N ALA A 98 -12.28 -16.68 12.21
CA ALA A 98 -11.08 -17.19 12.87
C ALA A 98 -11.13 -17.04 14.42
N GLY A 99 -12.24 -16.58 14.98
CA GLY A 99 -12.41 -16.38 16.42
C GLY A 99 -11.78 -15.11 16.98
N MET A 100 -11.39 -14.18 16.11
CA MET A 100 -10.90 -12.85 16.44
C MET A 100 -12.05 -11.83 16.36
N ASP A 101 -11.74 -10.56 16.53
CA ASP A 101 -12.70 -9.46 16.40
C ASP A 101 -12.40 -8.54 15.21
N THR A 102 -13.31 -7.60 14.94
CA THR A 102 -13.15 -6.61 13.86
C THR A 102 -12.03 -5.61 14.13
N VAL A 103 -11.59 -5.46 15.38
CA VAL A 103 -10.44 -4.61 15.73
C VAL A 103 -9.16 -5.20 15.15
N VAL A 104 -8.99 -6.53 15.21
CA VAL A 104 -7.84 -7.21 14.60
C VAL A 104 -7.83 -6.97 13.08
N SER A 105 -8.97 -7.11 12.40
CA SER A 105 -9.03 -6.90 10.94
C SER A 105 -8.72 -5.45 10.57
N SER A 106 -9.27 -4.49 11.31
CA SER A 106 -8.99 -3.06 11.07
C SER A 106 -7.53 -2.73 11.35
N ALA A 107 -6.95 -3.29 12.41
CA ALA A 107 -5.54 -3.11 12.72
C ALA A 107 -4.60 -3.70 11.66
N ILE A 108 -4.94 -4.87 11.10
CA ILE A 108 -4.16 -5.48 10.00
C ILE A 108 -4.07 -4.52 8.81
N VAL A 109 -5.20 -3.96 8.38
CA VAL A 109 -5.25 -3.06 7.22
C VAL A 109 -4.57 -1.74 7.55
N LEU A 110 -5.03 -1.07 8.59
CA LEU A 110 -4.59 0.28 8.94
C LEU A 110 -3.11 0.34 9.32
N LEU A 111 -2.68 -0.55 10.23
CA LEU A 111 -1.28 -0.56 10.68
C LEU A 111 -0.35 -1.22 9.65
N GLY A 112 -0.85 -2.15 8.86
CA GLY A 112 -0.11 -2.73 7.75
C GLY A 112 0.21 -1.66 6.70
N ALA A 113 -0.80 -1.10 6.06
CA ALA A 113 -0.63 -0.05 5.05
C ALA A 113 0.04 1.21 5.65
N GLY A 114 -0.40 1.66 6.84
CA GLY A 114 0.15 2.82 7.51
C GLY A 114 1.63 2.72 7.86
N SER A 115 2.12 1.54 8.27
CA SER A 115 3.56 1.31 8.48
C SER A 115 4.35 1.48 7.17
N GLY A 116 3.77 1.02 6.06
CA GLY A 116 4.36 1.20 4.74
C GLY A 116 4.42 2.67 4.32
N VAL A 117 3.29 3.37 4.41
CA VAL A 117 3.20 4.79 4.07
C VAL A 117 4.12 5.65 4.95
N LEU A 118 4.21 5.33 6.25
CA LEU A 118 5.14 6.02 7.14
C LEU A 118 6.60 5.84 6.74
N GLY A 119 6.96 4.63 6.29
CA GLY A 119 8.32 4.35 5.82
C GLY A 119 8.63 4.81 4.41
N SER A 120 7.62 4.97 3.55
CA SER A 120 7.67 5.57 2.20
C SER A 120 9.03 5.50 1.49
N THR A 121 9.45 4.31 1.06
CA THR A 121 10.77 4.13 0.43
C THR A 121 10.86 4.79 -0.94
N ILE A 122 9.90 4.47 -1.81
CA ILE A 122 9.81 4.94 -3.19
C ILE A 122 8.42 5.49 -3.52
N ASN A 123 7.65 5.81 -2.49
CA ASN A 123 6.30 6.31 -2.60
C ASN A 123 6.26 7.65 -3.32
N PRO A 124 5.65 7.72 -4.51
CA PRO A 124 5.60 8.95 -5.30
C PRO A 124 4.81 10.06 -4.62
N PHE A 125 3.77 9.74 -3.87
CA PHE A 125 2.91 10.73 -3.21
C PHE A 125 3.59 11.41 -2.02
N ALA A 126 4.45 10.69 -1.29
CA ALA A 126 5.16 11.25 -0.15
C ALA A 126 6.57 11.71 -0.54
N VAL A 127 7.44 10.76 -0.91
CA VAL A 127 8.85 11.04 -1.21
C VAL A 127 9.00 11.77 -2.53
N GLY A 128 8.32 11.30 -3.58
CA GLY A 128 8.39 11.91 -4.90
C GLY A 128 7.91 13.37 -4.88
N ALA A 129 6.74 13.63 -4.31
CA ALA A 129 6.22 15.00 -4.19
C ALA A 129 7.13 15.90 -3.32
N ALA A 130 7.70 15.36 -2.23
CA ALA A 130 8.65 16.11 -1.39
C ALA A 130 9.93 16.47 -2.15
N VAL A 131 10.49 15.53 -2.90
CA VAL A 131 11.69 15.76 -3.72
C VAL A 131 11.41 16.75 -4.85
N SER A 132 10.27 16.62 -5.54
CA SER A 132 9.87 17.54 -6.61
C SER A 132 9.60 18.97 -6.14
N ALA A 133 9.28 19.17 -4.87
CA ALA A 133 9.05 20.50 -4.28
C ALA A 133 10.35 21.20 -3.85
N LEU A 134 11.50 20.56 -3.96
CA LEU A 134 12.78 21.17 -3.60
C LEU A 134 13.21 22.19 -4.66
N PRO A 135 13.88 23.30 -4.25
CA PRO A 135 14.41 24.28 -5.20
C PRO A 135 15.42 23.64 -6.16
N GLU A 136 15.49 24.18 -7.38
CA GLU A 136 16.50 23.79 -8.36
C GLU A 136 17.92 23.90 -7.79
N GLY A 137 18.75 22.88 -8.02
CA GLY A 137 20.13 22.82 -7.55
C GLY A 137 20.32 22.20 -6.15
N VAL A 138 19.26 21.74 -5.49
CA VAL A 138 19.39 20.93 -4.27
C VAL A 138 19.68 19.49 -4.66
N GLU A 139 20.90 19.04 -4.37
CA GLU A 139 21.25 17.61 -4.55
C GLU A 139 20.58 16.77 -3.48
N VAL A 140 19.86 15.75 -3.89
CA VAL A 140 19.18 14.78 -3.00
C VAL A 140 19.81 13.42 -3.17
N ASN A 141 20.28 12.85 -2.09
CA ASN A 141 20.72 11.46 -2.08
C ASN A 141 19.51 10.53 -1.93
N GLN A 142 18.98 10.08 -3.04
CA GLN A 142 17.78 9.23 -3.08
C GLN A 142 18.02 7.87 -2.44
N GLY A 143 19.23 7.31 -2.57
CA GLY A 143 19.62 6.06 -1.91
C GLY A 143 19.55 6.16 -0.38
N LEU A 144 19.98 7.29 0.19
CA LEU A 144 19.89 7.54 1.63
C LEU A 144 18.42 7.69 2.10
N ILE A 145 17.57 8.35 1.31
CA ILE A 145 16.13 8.47 1.60
C ILE A 145 15.51 7.07 1.65
N ILE A 146 15.76 6.24 0.63
CA ILE A 146 15.26 4.86 0.57
C ILE A 146 15.76 4.04 1.77
N ALA A 147 17.03 4.16 2.14
CA ALA A 147 17.59 3.42 3.27
C ALA A 147 16.94 3.82 4.60
N ILE A 148 16.78 5.12 4.87
CA ILE A 148 16.10 5.62 6.08
C ILE A 148 14.63 5.19 6.08
N GLY A 149 13.94 5.33 4.95
CA GLY A 149 12.56 4.90 4.77
C GLY A 149 12.39 3.40 5.04
N ALA A 150 13.29 2.56 4.52
CA ALA A 150 13.28 1.12 4.75
C ALA A 150 13.46 0.75 6.22
N ILE A 151 14.38 1.40 6.93
CA ILE A 151 14.58 1.19 8.37
C ILE A 151 13.32 1.58 9.14
N LEU A 152 12.74 2.74 8.84
CA LEU A 152 11.52 3.22 9.47
C LEU A 152 10.34 2.30 9.19
N TRP A 153 10.17 1.86 7.93
CA TRP A 153 9.16 0.91 7.51
C TRP A 153 9.25 -0.41 8.28
N LEU A 154 10.42 -1.06 8.25
CA LEU A 154 10.60 -2.38 8.88
C LEU A 154 10.44 -2.31 10.40
N THR A 155 10.94 -1.28 11.05
CA THR A 155 10.80 -1.11 12.51
C THR A 155 9.36 -0.89 12.92
N THR A 156 8.63 0.00 12.25
CA THR A 156 7.23 0.29 12.55
C THR A 156 6.33 -0.90 12.22
N LEU A 157 6.59 -1.61 11.12
CA LEU A 157 5.88 -2.83 10.74
C LEU A 157 6.07 -3.93 11.79
N LEU A 158 7.31 -4.17 12.24
CA LEU A 158 7.59 -5.18 13.26
C LEU A 158 6.87 -4.90 14.57
N ILE A 159 6.94 -3.65 15.04
CA ILE A 159 6.25 -3.23 16.26
C ILE A 159 4.74 -3.43 16.12
N SER A 160 4.17 -3.01 14.97
CA SER A 160 2.75 -3.15 14.68
C SER A 160 2.30 -4.61 14.62
N ILE A 161 3.07 -5.48 13.97
CA ILE A 161 2.78 -6.93 13.92
C ILE A 161 2.78 -7.52 15.32
N LEU A 162 3.78 -7.22 16.14
CA LEU A 162 3.88 -7.72 17.51
C LEU A 162 2.69 -7.26 18.36
N PHE A 163 2.30 -5.99 18.22
CA PHE A 163 1.15 -5.42 18.92
C PHE A 163 -0.16 -6.12 18.53
N VAL A 164 -0.44 -6.24 17.23
CA VAL A 164 -1.67 -6.86 16.72
C VAL A 164 -1.72 -8.35 17.07
N MET A 165 -0.61 -9.07 16.93
CA MET A 165 -0.54 -10.50 17.30
C MET A 165 -0.79 -10.72 18.79
N ASN A 166 -0.21 -9.88 19.66
CA ASN A 166 -0.43 -10.00 21.10
C ASN A 166 -1.89 -9.74 21.47
N TYR A 167 -2.51 -8.74 20.84
CA TYR A 167 -3.93 -8.46 21.02
C TYR A 167 -4.80 -9.64 20.51
N ALA A 168 -4.56 -10.12 19.30
CA ALA A 168 -5.29 -11.24 18.71
C ALA A 168 -5.19 -12.53 19.56
N LYS A 169 -3.98 -12.88 20.05
CA LYS A 169 -3.79 -14.01 20.98
C LYS A 169 -4.63 -13.86 22.26
N LYS A 170 -4.73 -12.63 22.80
CA LYS A 170 -5.53 -12.35 23.99
C LYS A 170 -7.01 -12.54 23.71
N VAL A 171 -7.51 -12.04 22.58
CA VAL A 171 -8.92 -12.18 22.16
C VAL A 171 -9.30 -13.64 21.92
N ILE A 172 -8.45 -14.41 21.23
CA ILE A 172 -8.69 -15.83 20.98
C ILE A 172 -8.76 -16.63 22.29
N LYS A 173 -7.81 -16.38 23.22
CA LYS A 173 -7.78 -17.09 24.51
C LYS A 173 -8.96 -16.78 25.42
N LYS A 174 -9.43 -15.54 25.43
CA LYS A 174 -10.54 -15.06 26.24
C LYS A 174 -11.44 -14.17 25.41
N LYS A 175 -12.54 -14.70 24.92
CA LYS A 175 -13.52 -13.94 24.09
C LYS A 175 -14.05 -12.65 24.73
N GLY A 176 -13.94 -12.50 26.05
CA GLY A 176 -14.28 -11.27 26.75
C GLY A 176 -13.16 -10.23 26.85
N SER A 177 -11.96 -10.50 26.30
CA SER A 177 -10.80 -9.58 26.36
C SER A 177 -10.74 -8.60 25.18
N THR A 178 -11.77 -8.61 24.32
CA THR A 178 -11.90 -7.59 23.26
C THR A 178 -12.12 -6.21 23.84
N ILE A 179 -11.61 -5.18 23.17
CA ILE A 179 -11.88 -3.77 23.50
C ILE A 179 -13.27 -3.31 23.02
N LEU A 180 -13.95 -4.11 22.21
CA LEU A 180 -15.30 -3.82 21.75
C LEU A 180 -16.29 -3.84 22.93
N SER A 181 -17.19 -2.87 22.95
CA SER A 181 -18.33 -2.88 23.85
C SER A 181 -19.26 -4.07 23.58
N LEU A 182 -20.09 -4.43 24.54
CA LEU A 182 -21.07 -5.52 24.37
C LEU A 182 -22.00 -5.30 23.18
N ARG A 183 -22.37 -4.05 22.88
CA ARG A 183 -23.22 -3.68 21.75
C ARG A 183 -22.49 -3.89 20.42
N GLU A 184 -21.26 -3.39 20.32
CA GLU A 184 -20.42 -3.55 19.10
C GLU A 184 -20.14 -5.01 18.82
N ARG A 185 -19.84 -5.80 19.84
CA ARG A 185 -19.63 -7.23 19.71
C ARG A 185 -20.88 -7.93 19.19
N LYS A 186 -22.06 -7.60 19.71
CA LYS A 186 -23.32 -8.17 19.22
C LYS A 186 -23.56 -7.80 17.77
N ASN A 187 -23.31 -6.54 17.39
CA ASN A 187 -23.41 -6.09 16.00
C ASN A 187 -22.42 -6.83 15.09
N MET A 188 -21.17 -6.99 15.52
CA MET A 188 -20.16 -7.77 14.81
C MET A 188 -20.61 -9.22 14.57
N GLU A 189 -21.14 -9.88 15.60
CA GLU A 189 -21.65 -11.26 15.49
C GLU A 189 -22.86 -11.35 14.55
N LEU A 190 -23.74 -10.37 14.54
CA LEU A 190 -24.91 -10.32 13.63
C LEU A 190 -24.48 -10.06 12.18
N GLU A 191 -23.56 -9.14 11.96
CA GLU A 191 -23.14 -8.70 10.62
C GLU A 191 -22.22 -9.72 9.95
N TYR A 192 -21.19 -10.19 10.67
CA TYR A 192 -20.15 -11.05 10.12
C TYR A 192 -20.32 -12.52 10.47
N GLY A 193 -20.97 -12.86 11.60
CA GLY A 193 -21.21 -14.24 12.02
C GLY A 193 -22.20 -14.98 11.11
N ALA A 194 -23.25 -14.29 10.64
CA ALA A 194 -24.21 -14.86 9.69
C ALA A 194 -23.62 -15.06 8.28
N HIS A 195 -22.71 -14.21 7.86
CA HIS A 195 -21.95 -14.38 6.60
C HIS A 195 -20.96 -15.55 6.67
N ALA A 196 -20.47 -15.86 7.85
CA ALA A 196 -19.62 -17.02 8.09
C ALA A 196 -20.34 -18.36 7.80
N ALA A 197 -21.62 -18.45 8.14
CA ALA A 197 -22.43 -19.65 7.94
C ALA A 197 -22.80 -19.91 6.46
N LYS A 198 -22.88 -18.86 5.63
CA LYS A 198 -23.27 -18.98 4.21
C LYS A 198 -22.13 -19.25 3.23
N LYS A 199 -20.85 -19.15 3.63
CA LYS A 199 -19.70 -19.22 2.72
C LYS A 199 -18.91 -20.52 2.78
N ASN A 200 -19.58 -21.65 2.57
CA ASN A 200 -18.91 -22.90 2.13
C ASN A 200 -18.63 -22.95 0.61
N GLU A 201 -18.80 -21.82 -0.09
CA GLU A 201 -18.47 -21.75 -1.51
C GLU A 201 -16.95 -21.89 -1.69
N VAL A 202 -16.58 -22.77 -2.61
CA VAL A 202 -15.18 -22.98 -3.00
C VAL A 202 -14.71 -21.76 -3.78
N VAL A 203 -14.17 -20.77 -3.08
CA VAL A 203 -13.53 -19.62 -3.74
C VAL A 203 -12.25 -20.11 -4.40
N LYS A 204 -12.21 -20.07 -5.71
CA LYS A 204 -11.01 -20.34 -6.52
C LYS A 204 -10.75 -19.13 -7.40
N LEU A 205 -9.49 -18.79 -7.57
CA LEU A 205 -9.09 -17.80 -8.55
C LEU A 205 -9.40 -18.30 -9.97
N THR A 206 -10.08 -17.50 -10.74
CA THR A 206 -10.25 -17.75 -12.18
C THR A 206 -8.94 -17.48 -12.92
N LYS A 207 -8.76 -18.09 -14.11
CA LYS A 207 -7.57 -17.82 -14.94
C LYS A 207 -7.39 -16.32 -15.22
N LYS A 208 -8.48 -15.60 -15.46
CA LYS A 208 -8.46 -14.15 -15.68
C LYS A 208 -7.94 -13.39 -14.45
N GLN A 209 -8.42 -13.76 -13.26
CA GLN A 209 -7.96 -13.15 -12.01
C GLN A 209 -6.49 -13.45 -11.70
N ILE A 210 -6.02 -14.66 -11.99
CA ILE A 210 -4.60 -15.02 -11.85
C ILE A 210 -3.76 -14.15 -12.78
N VAL A 211 -4.14 -14.02 -14.05
CA VAL A 211 -3.43 -13.16 -15.02
C VAL A 211 -3.44 -11.71 -14.52
N THR A 212 -4.58 -11.19 -14.03
CA THR A 212 -4.65 -9.83 -13.47
C THR A 212 -3.71 -9.65 -12.29
N LEU A 213 -3.66 -10.61 -11.34
CA LEU A 213 -2.74 -10.53 -10.20
C LEU A 213 -1.27 -10.62 -10.62
N CYS A 214 -0.96 -11.46 -11.61
CA CYS A 214 0.40 -11.56 -12.15
C CYS A 214 0.81 -10.26 -12.85
N LEU A 215 -0.05 -9.68 -13.67
CA LEU A 215 0.20 -8.39 -14.33
C LEU A 215 0.33 -7.28 -13.30
N PHE A 216 -0.57 -7.23 -12.31
CA PHE A 216 -0.50 -6.28 -11.21
C PHE A 216 0.84 -6.36 -10.47
N GLY A 217 1.22 -7.56 -10.04
CA GLY A 217 2.50 -7.77 -9.37
C GLY A 217 3.71 -7.43 -10.24
N LEU A 218 3.66 -7.77 -11.54
CA LEU A 218 4.72 -7.46 -12.49
C LEU A 218 4.87 -5.95 -12.71
N THR A 219 3.75 -5.24 -12.89
CA THR A 219 3.75 -3.77 -13.07
C THR A 219 4.42 -3.09 -11.88
N PHE A 220 4.02 -3.45 -10.64
CA PHE A 220 4.66 -2.89 -9.45
C PHE A 220 6.11 -3.33 -9.28
N ALA A 221 6.46 -4.57 -9.62
CA ALA A 221 7.85 -5.01 -9.58
C ALA A 221 8.74 -4.21 -10.54
N VAL A 222 8.26 -3.96 -11.76
CA VAL A 222 8.98 -3.14 -12.76
C VAL A 222 9.08 -1.69 -12.28
N MET A 223 8.00 -1.13 -11.75
CA MET A 223 7.99 0.22 -11.19
C MET A 223 9.01 0.37 -10.06
N ILE A 224 9.03 -0.57 -9.10
CA ILE A 224 10.00 -0.58 -7.99
C ILE A 224 11.43 -0.60 -8.52
N VAL A 225 11.72 -1.49 -9.48
CA VAL A 225 13.04 -1.60 -10.10
C VAL A 225 13.40 -0.31 -10.83
N GLY A 226 12.43 0.36 -11.47
CA GLY A 226 12.62 1.62 -12.17
C GLY A 226 12.98 2.79 -11.24
N PHE A 227 12.38 2.85 -10.06
CA PHE A 227 12.59 3.93 -9.08
C PHE A 227 13.86 3.79 -8.24
N ILE A 228 14.38 2.57 -8.03
CA ILE A 228 15.58 2.38 -7.22
C ILE A 228 16.81 2.89 -7.99
N PRO A 229 17.55 3.86 -7.46
CA PRO A 229 18.76 4.40 -8.11
C PRO A 229 19.92 3.39 -7.98
N TRP A 230 19.93 2.40 -8.84
CA TRP A 230 20.91 1.29 -8.79
C TRP A 230 22.35 1.75 -8.89
N ALA A 231 22.62 2.83 -9.61
CA ALA A 231 23.93 3.44 -9.73
C ALA A 231 24.49 3.89 -8.37
N ASP A 232 23.65 4.45 -7.49
CA ASP A 232 24.03 4.89 -6.15
C ASP A 232 24.48 3.71 -5.24
N PHE A 233 23.98 2.51 -5.57
CA PHE A 233 24.37 1.25 -4.91
C PHE A 233 25.51 0.50 -5.63
N GLY A 234 26.09 1.09 -6.66
CA GLY A 234 27.17 0.48 -7.47
C GLY A 234 26.72 -0.63 -8.40
N ILE A 235 25.41 -0.73 -8.70
CA ILE A 235 24.82 -1.74 -9.58
C ILE A 235 24.49 -1.09 -10.93
N THR A 236 25.35 -1.30 -11.93
CA THR A 236 25.21 -0.72 -13.28
C THR A 236 24.46 -1.63 -14.26
N PHE A 237 24.13 -2.85 -13.84
CA PHE A 237 23.45 -3.84 -14.71
C PHE A 237 22.14 -3.32 -15.31
N PHE A 238 21.39 -2.54 -14.57
CA PHE A 238 20.08 -2.04 -15.01
C PHE A 238 20.14 -0.80 -15.91
N GLU A 239 21.27 -0.11 -15.99
CA GLU A 239 21.44 1.12 -16.79
C GLU A 239 21.23 0.87 -18.30
N GLY A 240 21.49 -0.34 -18.78
CA GLY A 240 21.30 -0.73 -20.19
C GLY A 240 19.88 -1.15 -20.55
N PHE A 241 18.98 -1.28 -19.55
CA PHE A 241 17.62 -1.77 -19.78
C PHE A 241 16.63 -0.62 -19.96
N THR A 242 15.70 -0.80 -20.90
CA THR A 242 14.45 -0.03 -21.08
C THR A 242 14.57 1.38 -21.63
N GLY A 243 15.73 1.94 -21.88
CA GLY A 243 15.85 3.24 -22.54
C GLY A 243 15.10 3.35 -23.87
N TRP A 244 14.89 2.22 -24.56
CA TRP A 244 14.11 2.15 -25.80
C TRP A 244 12.59 2.27 -25.57
N LEU A 245 12.09 1.91 -24.40
CA LEU A 245 10.66 1.92 -24.08
C LEU A 245 10.21 3.26 -23.46
N THR A 246 11.00 3.77 -22.52
CA THR A 246 10.64 4.94 -21.73
C THR A 246 11.51 6.18 -22.00
N GLY A 247 12.61 6.00 -22.75
CA GLY A 247 13.62 7.04 -22.93
C GLY A 247 14.63 7.13 -21.80
N SER A 248 14.31 6.57 -20.63
CA SER A 248 15.15 6.58 -19.42
C SER A 248 15.48 5.14 -19.01
N PRO A 249 16.74 4.84 -18.55
CA PRO A 249 17.11 3.53 -18.07
C PRO A 249 16.43 3.19 -16.75
N LEU A 250 16.30 1.89 -16.40
CA LEU A 250 15.85 1.46 -15.09
C LEU A 250 16.79 1.97 -14.00
N GLY A 251 16.19 2.58 -12.98
CA GLY A 251 16.94 3.20 -11.88
C GLY A 251 17.06 4.72 -11.98
N SER A 252 16.53 5.31 -13.07
CA SER A 252 16.42 6.76 -13.23
C SER A 252 14.99 7.20 -13.59
N TRP A 253 14.01 6.37 -13.24
CA TRP A 253 12.60 6.65 -13.52
C TRP A 253 12.03 7.69 -12.56
N TYR A 254 11.21 8.57 -13.11
CA TYR A 254 10.36 9.50 -12.40
C TYR A 254 8.88 9.16 -12.65
N PHE A 255 7.98 10.09 -12.33
CA PHE A 255 6.54 9.86 -12.40
C PHE A 255 6.03 9.49 -13.79
N TYR A 256 6.52 10.14 -14.84
CA TYR A 256 6.02 9.91 -16.19
C TYR A 256 6.52 8.59 -16.81
N GLU A 257 7.74 8.14 -16.51
CA GLU A 257 8.17 6.80 -16.93
C GLU A 257 7.38 5.71 -16.21
N ALA A 258 7.09 5.91 -14.93
CA ALA A 258 6.31 4.97 -14.15
C ALA A 258 4.82 4.94 -14.55
N ALA A 259 4.33 5.97 -15.24
CA ALA A 259 2.96 6.04 -15.75
C ALA A 259 2.76 5.26 -17.06
N LEU A 260 3.84 4.93 -17.79
CA LEU A 260 3.81 4.16 -19.03
C LEU A 260 3.62 2.66 -18.76
#